data_a47c56c480315c8762ac3a7e94ccb568
#
_entry.id   a47c56c480315c8762ac3a7e94ccb568
#
_cell.length_a   1.000
_cell.length_b   1.000
_cell.length_c   1.000
_cell.angle_alpha   90.00
_cell.angle_beta   90.00
_cell.angle_gamma   90.00
#
_symmetry.space_group_name_H-M   'P 1'
#
loop_
_entity.id
_entity.type
_entity.pdbx_description
1 polymer ?
#
loop_
_entity_poly.entity_id
_entity_poly.type
_entity_poly.pdbx_seq_one_letter_code
_entity_poly.pdbx_strand_id
1 'polypeptide(L)'
;AVLCHGVLGYLEQPEPLVNQLCRSAEAGGIVSIMTANANAMAVRPALERRWDDALASFDTRTEIGVLGVPGRADTVEELSDLVRARGVEPLRWYGVWLFVDWLGFSGVELDPSDSQQVVATAAVELEAGRRDPYRQLSRVFHLVGRKGPS
;
A
#
# COMPACT_ATOMS: atom_id res chain seq x y z
N ALA A 1 -13.23 -1.94 14.74
CA ALA A 1 -12.28 -1.57 13.67
C ALA A 1 -12.98 -1.64 12.31
N VAL A 2 -12.57 -0.77 11.39
CA VAL A 2 -13.03 -0.75 10.00
C VAL A 2 -11.83 -0.93 9.09
N LEU A 3 -11.92 -1.84 8.12
CA LEU A 3 -10.82 -2.22 7.24
C LEU A 3 -11.20 -2.00 5.77
N CYS A 4 -10.25 -1.46 4.99
CA CYS A 4 -10.34 -1.31 3.54
C CYS A 4 -8.99 -1.69 2.92
N HIS A 5 -8.85 -2.92 2.50
CA HIS A 5 -7.61 -3.47 1.97
C HIS A 5 -7.76 -3.88 0.51
N GLY A 6 -6.93 -3.31 -0.38
CA GLY A 6 -6.89 -3.64 -1.80
C GLY A 6 -8.12 -3.20 -2.60
N VAL A 7 -8.89 -2.22 -2.12
CA VAL A 7 -10.12 -1.74 -2.77
C VAL A 7 -9.97 -0.32 -3.29
N LEU A 8 -9.30 0.54 -2.52
CA LEU A 8 -9.29 1.98 -2.76
C LEU A 8 -8.75 2.36 -4.15
N GLY A 9 -7.74 1.63 -4.62
CA GLY A 9 -7.12 1.85 -5.93
C GLY A 9 -8.03 1.64 -7.14
N TYR A 10 -9.14 0.92 -6.99
CA TYR A 10 -10.12 0.71 -8.08
C TYR A 10 -11.16 1.81 -8.22
N LEU A 11 -11.12 2.81 -7.36
CA LEU A 11 -12.07 3.92 -7.35
C LEU A 11 -11.43 5.15 -8.01
N GLU A 12 -12.14 5.79 -8.92
CA GLU A 12 -11.71 7.06 -9.52
C GLU A 12 -11.57 8.15 -8.44
N GLN A 13 -12.49 8.15 -7.47
CA GLN A 13 -12.50 9.07 -6.34
C GLN A 13 -12.54 8.27 -5.03
N PRO A 14 -11.47 8.30 -4.22
CA PRO A 14 -11.42 7.57 -2.95
C PRO A 14 -12.19 8.25 -1.81
N GLU A 15 -12.41 9.56 -1.92
CA GLU A 15 -12.93 10.41 -0.85
C GLU A 15 -14.30 9.93 -0.31
N PRO A 16 -15.29 9.53 -1.16
CA PRO A 16 -16.58 9.04 -0.65
C PRO A 16 -16.43 7.78 0.19
N LEU A 17 -15.58 6.81 -0.26
CA LEU A 17 -15.36 5.59 0.51
C LEU A 17 -14.60 5.88 1.81
N VAL A 18 -13.53 6.67 1.77
CA VAL A 18 -12.76 7.05 2.96
C VAL A 18 -13.66 7.78 3.96
N ASN A 19 -14.52 8.68 3.48
CA ASN A 19 -15.50 9.35 4.34
C ASN A 19 -16.42 8.34 5.05
N GLN A 20 -16.93 7.36 4.33
CA GLN A 20 -17.80 6.33 4.90
C GLN A 20 -17.05 5.44 5.92
N LEU A 21 -15.81 5.03 5.62
CA LEU A 21 -14.97 4.26 6.55
C LEU A 21 -14.74 5.03 7.86
N CYS A 22 -14.38 6.30 7.76
CA CYS A 22 -14.15 7.16 8.93
C CYS A 22 -15.42 7.40 9.75
N ARG A 23 -16.57 7.47 9.11
CA ARG A 23 -17.89 7.62 9.80
C ARG A 23 -18.33 6.32 10.46
N SER A 24 -18.04 5.17 9.87
CA SER A 24 -18.42 3.86 10.41
C SER A 24 -17.56 3.43 11.61
N ALA A 25 -16.42 4.06 11.81
CA ALA A 25 -15.60 3.80 12.99
C ALA A 25 -16.18 4.51 14.22
N GLU A 26 -16.35 3.78 15.32
CA GLU A 26 -16.72 4.34 16.62
C GLU A 26 -15.60 5.20 17.18
N ALA A 27 -15.93 6.07 18.14
CA ALA A 27 -14.94 6.86 18.88
C ALA A 27 -13.87 5.94 19.50
N GLY A 28 -12.60 6.24 19.30
CA GLY A 28 -11.46 5.41 19.70
C GLY A 28 -11.22 4.18 18.82
N GLY A 29 -12.11 3.90 17.86
CA GLY A 29 -11.99 2.78 16.92
C GLY A 29 -10.84 2.94 15.92
N ILE A 30 -10.45 1.84 15.30
CA ILE A 30 -9.36 1.79 14.32
C ILE A 30 -9.91 1.81 12.90
N VAL A 31 -9.31 2.64 12.06
CA VAL A 31 -9.45 2.63 10.60
C VAL A 31 -8.15 2.11 10.00
N SER A 32 -8.24 1.10 9.17
CA SER A 32 -7.11 0.38 8.58
C SER A 32 -7.29 0.38 7.06
N ILE A 33 -6.39 1.04 6.33
CA ILE A 33 -6.46 1.16 4.86
C ILE A 33 -5.15 0.66 4.26
N MET A 34 -5.25 -0.25 3.29
CA MET A 34 -4.11 -0.71 2.49
C MET A 34 -4.39 -0.47 1.01
N THR A 35 -3.48 0.23 0.33
CA THR A 35 -3.63 0.63 -1.07
C THR A 35 -2.28 0.67 -1.79
N ALA A 36 -2.30 0.78 -3.12
CA ALA A 36 -1.11 0.90 -3.94
C ALA A 36 -0.31 2.17 -3.61
N ASN A 37 1.01 2.05 -3.62
CA ASN A 37 1.94 3.11 -3.26
C ASN A 37 2.40 3.87 -4.50
N ALA A 38 2.03 5.14 -4.61
CA ALA A 38 2.42 5.99 -5.72
C ALA A 38 3.94 6.17 -5.85
N ASN A 39 4.68 6.15 -4.73
CA ASN A 39 6.13 6.30 -4.73
C ASN A 39 6.86 5.07 -5.33
N ALA A 40 6.20 3.92 -5.44
CA ALA A 40 6.78 2.68 -5.94
C ALA A 40 6.31 2.30 -7.35
N MET A 41 5.52 3.12 -8.02
CA MET A 41 4.90 2.75 -9.30
C MET A 41 5.91 2.42 -10.40
N ALA A 42 7.05 3.10 -10.45
CA ALA A 42 8.09 2.86 -11.45
C ALA A 42 8.92 1.58 -11.17
N VAL A 43 8.87 1.04 -9.95
CA VAL A 43 9.74 -0.08 -9.54
C VAL A 43 9.44 -1.33 -10.35
N ARG A 44 8.19 -1.77 -10.37
CA ARG A 44 7.81 -3.00 -11.05
C ARG A 44 8.05 -2.96 -12.57
N PRO A 45 7.58 -1.95 -13.33
CA PRO A 45 7.87 -1.89 -14.75
C PRO A 45 9.38 -1.83 -15.04
N ALA A 46 10.19 -1.17 -14.19
CA ALA A 46 11.64 -1.16 -14.35
C ALA A 46 12.26 -2.55 -14.15
N LEU A 47 11.84 -3.32 -13.14
CA LEU A 47 12.28 -4.69 -12.90
C LEU A 47 11.86 -5.65 -14.03
N GLU A 48 10.69 -5.41 -14.63
CA GLU A 48 10.18 -6.11 -15.81
C GLU A 48 10.84 -5.64 -17.13
N ARG A 49 11.74 -4.66 -17.08
CA ARG A 49 12.41 -4.04 -18.24
C ARG A 49 11.44 -3.37 -19.23
N ARG A 50 10.29 -2.94 -18.75
CA ARG A 50 9.32 -2.12 -19.48
C ARG A 50 9.68 -0.65 -19.29
N TRP A 51 10.73 -0.20 -19.97
CA TRP A 51 11.37 1.10 -19.71
C TRP A 51 10.47 2.29 -19.95
N ASP A 52 9.67 2.26 -21.02
CA ASP A 52 8.73 3.34 -21.35
C ASP A 52 7.63 3.46 -20.30
N ASP A 53 7.10 2.32 -19.81
CA ASP A 53 6.12 2.30 -18.73
C ASP A 53 6.72 2.79 -17.42
N ALA A 54 7.97 2.41 -17.13
CA ALA A 54 8.68 2.89 -15.95
C ALA A 54 8.88 4.41 -15.98
N LEU A 55 9.26 4.97 -17.12
CA LEU A 55 9.39 6.41 -17.31
C LEU A 55 8.03 7.11 -17.13
N ALA A 56 6.97 6.59 -17.75
CA ALA A 56 5.63 7.16 -17.63
C ALA A 56 5.12 7.11 -16.17
N SER A 57 5.55 6.13 -15.38
CA SER A 57 5.12 5.96 -13.99
C SER A 57 5.63 7.06 -13.04
N PHE A 58 6.59 7.88 -13.43
CA PHE A 58 6.99 9.04 -12.64
C PHE A 58 5.99 10.20 -12.72
N ASP A 59 5.20 10.26 -13.81
CA ASP A 59 4.27 11.36 -14.10
C ASP A 59 2.80 10.94 -14.01
N THR A 60 2.51 9.66 -13.70
CA THR A 60 1.14 9.14 -13.56
C THR A 60 0.95 8.40 -12.26
N ARG A 61 -0.31 8.32 -11.81
CA ARG A 61 -0.72 7.55 -10.63
C ARG A 61 -1.68 6.41 -10.96
N THR A 62 -1.79 6.09 -12.25
CA THR A 62 -2.65 5.01 -12.73
C THR A 62 -1.82 3.97 -13.46
N GLU A 63 -2.13 2.70 -13.20
CA GLU A 63 -1.56 1.56 -13.92
C GLU A 63 -2.67 0.60 -14.35
N ILE A 64 -2.41 -0.17 -15.39
CA ILE A 64 -3.27 -1.31 -15.72
C ILE A 64 -2.73 -2.51 -14.97
N GLY A 65 -3.50 -2.98 -13.98
CA GLY A 65 -3.14 -4.13 -13.18
C GLY A 65 -3.19 -5.45 -13.95
N VAL A 66 -2.77 -6.54 -13.30
CA VAL A 66 -2.71 -7.90 -13.89
C VAL A 66 -4.09 -8.37 -14.40
N LEU A 67 -5.16 -7.87 -13.83
CA LEU A 67 -6.53 -8.17 -14.24
C LEU A 67 -7.03 -7.33 -15.42
N GLY A 68 -6.16 -6.49 -16.02
CA GLY A 68 -6.55 -5.57 -17.10
C GLY A 68 -7.46 -4.43 -16.64
N VAL A 69 -7.60 -4.22 -15.35
CA VAL A 69 -8.42 -3.14 -14.75
C VAL A 69 -7.51 -1.97 -14.39
N PRO A 70 -7.89 -0.73 -14.74
CA PRO A 70 -7.18 0.45 -14.27
C PRO A 70 -7.16 0.51 -12.75
N GLY A 71 -6.00 0.75 -12.19
CA GLY A 71 -5.78 0.97 -10.77
C GLY A 71 -5.11 2.30 -10.52
N ARG A 72 -5.44 2.94 -9.40
CA ARG A 72 -4.86 4.20 -8.95
C ARG A 72 -3.98 3.94 -7.73
N ALA A 73 -2.91 4.68 -7.60
CA ALA A 73 -2.04 4.68 -6.44
C ALA A 73 -2.17 5.98 -5.64
N ASP A 74 -2.00 5.87 -4.32
CA ASP A 74 -2.04 6.98 -3.38
C ASP A 74 -0.65 7.23 -2.77
N THR A 75 -0.44 8.41 -2.21
CA THR A 75 0.66 8.64 -1.27
C THR A 75 0.18 8.48 0.18
N VAL A 76 1.11 8.17 1.07
CA VAL A 76 0.82 8.09 2.52
C VAL A 76 0.37 9.43 3.05
N GLU A 77 0.99 10.50 2.58
CA GLU A 77 0.72 11.88 2.98
C GLU A 77 -0.72 12.27 2.62
N GLU A 78 -1.11 12.12 1.36
CA GLU A 78 -2.46 12.46 0.89
C GLU A 78 -3.54 11.65 1.62
N LEU A 79 -3.34 10.35 1.77
CA LEU A 79 -4.31 9.51 2.49
C LEU A 79 -4.36 9.85 3.98
N SER A 80 -3.22 10.19 4.60
CA SER A 80 -3.16 10.64 5.99
C SER A 80 -3.93 11.94 6.20
N ASP A 81 -3.76 12.91 5.30
CA ASP A 81 -4.48 14.18 5.36
C ASP A 81 -5.99 13.97 5.12
N LEU A 82 -6.33 13.06 4.22
CA LEU A 82 -7.71 12.73 3.90
C LEU A 82 -8.45 12.13 5.11
N VAL A 83 -7.82 11.19 5.85
CA VAL A 83 -8.43 10.60 7.05
C VAL A 83 -8.42 11.57 8.22
N ARG A 84 -7.36 12.38 8.37
CA ARG A 84 -7.25 13.40 9.42
C ARG A 84 -8.38 14.45 9.32
N ALA A 85 -8.66 14.92 8.09
CA ALA A 85 -9.77 15.84 7.83
C ALA A 85 -11.15 15.25 8.21
N ARG A 86 -11.23 13.94 8.46
CA ARG A 86 -12.45 13.21 8.86
C ARG A 86 -12.42 12.71 10.29
N GLY A 87 -11.53 13.30 11.11
CA GLY A 87 -11.41 13.00 12.54
C GLY A 87 -10.80 11.64 12.86
N VAL A 88 -9.98 11.11 11.95
CA VAL A 88 -9.17 9.92 12.19
C VAL A 88 -7.71 10.33 12.22
N GLU A 89 -7.04 10.21 13.37
CA GLU A 89 -5.63 10.53 13.52
C GLU A 89 -4.78 9.37 13.02
N PRO A 90 -3.92 9.58 11.99
CA PRO A 90 -2.94 8.60 11.57
C PRO A 90 -2.00 8.25 12.71
N LEU A 91 -1.91 6.98 13.06
CA LEU A 91 -1.02 6.50 14.12
C LEU A 91 0.30 6.01 13.55
N ARG A 92 0.21 5.25 12.45
CA ARG A 92 1.35 4.50 11.93
C ARG A 92 1.06 4.04 10.51
N TRP A 93 2.11 3.88 9.69
CA TRP A 93 2.00 3.21 8.41
C TRP A 93 3.15 2.24 8.20
N TYR A 94 2.92 1.25 7.37
CA TYR A 94 3.85 0.20 7.00
C TYR A 94 3.93 0.08 5.49
N GLY A 95 5.13 -0.16 4.95
CA GLY A 95 5.27 -0.72 3.62
C GLY A 95 4.92 -2.20 3.62
N VAL A 96 4.32 -2.68 2.55
CA VAL A 96 3.93 -4.09 2.37
C VAL A 96 4.36 -4.53 0.97
N TRP A 97 4.91 -5.73 0.87
CA TRP A 97 5.42 -6.29 -0.37
C TRP A 97 6.56 -5.46 -0.98
N LEU A 98 7.71 -5.49 -0.34
CA LEU A 98 8.94 -4.95 -0.87
C LEU A 98 9.79 -6.05 -1.52
N PHE A 99 10.46 -6.85 -0.72
CA PHE A 99 11.38 -7.86 -1.21
C PHE A 99 10.67 -9.06 -1.83
N VAL A 100 9.52 -9.45 -1.28
CA VAL A 100 8.70 -10.53 -1.85
C VAL A 100 8.22 -10.17 -3.26
N ASP A 101 7.83 -8.91 -3.49
CA ASP A 101 7.46 -8.45 -4.84
C ASP A 101 8.68 -8.49 -5.79
N TRP A 102 9.87 -8.08 -5.31
CA TRP A 102 11.09 -8.06 -6.12
C TRP A 102 11.65 -9.46 -6.40
N LEU A 103 11.53 -10.40 -5.49
CA LEU A 103 11.96 -11.79 -5.68
C LEU A 103 11.26 -12.44 -6.87
N GLY A 104 10.01 -12.11 -7.14
CA GLY A 104 9.28 -12.58 -8.33
C GLY A 104 9.97 -12.23 -9.66
N PHE A 105 10.89 -11.25 -9.69
CA PHE A 105 11.66 -10.84 -10.86
C PHE A 105 13.10 -11.35 -10.85
N SER A 106 13.57 -11.90 -9.74
CA SER A 106 14.93 -12.41 -9.58
C SER A 106 15.16 -13.82 -10.18
N GLY A 107 14.09 -14.51 -10.54
CA GLY A 107 14.12 -15.91 -10.95
C GLY A 107 14.31 -16.88 -9.78
N VAL A 108 14.24 -16.40 -8.55
CA VAL A 108 14.28 -17.21 -7.33
C VAL A 108 12.85 -17.33 -6.80
N GLU A 109 12.32 -18.54 -6.83
CA GLU A 109 11.01 -18.84 -6.26
C GLU A 109 11.12 -19.09 -4.75
N LEU A 110 10.18 -18.51 -3.99
CA LEU A 110 10.00 -18.85 -2.59
C LEU A 110 9.17 -20.12 -2.50
N ASP A 111 9.64 -21.10 -1.74
CA ASP A 111 8.87 -22.31 -1.46
C ASP A 111 7.91 -22.04 -0.27
N PRO A 112 6.61 -21.93 -0.50
CA PRO A 112 5.64 -21.67 0.57
C PRO A 112 5.48 -22.87 1.52
N SER A 113 5.98 -24.05 1.17
CA SER A 113 5.99 -25.22 2.04
C SER A 113 7.19 -25.25 3.00
N ASP A 114 8.26 -24.50 2.71
CA ASP A 114 9.40 -24.33 3.60
C ASP A 114 9.06 -23.27 4.69
N SER A 115 8.63 -23.76 5.84
CA SER A 115 8.24 -22.90 6.96
C SER A 115 9.39 -22.02 7.49
N GLN A 116 10.64 -22.46 7.37
CA GLN A 116 11.81 -21.70 7.82
C GLN A 116 12.04 -20.51 6.87
N GLN A 117 11.95 -20.74 5.57
CA GLN A 117 12.05 -19.69 4.55
C GLN A 117 10.91 -18.67 4.69
N VAL A 118 9.67 -19.14 4.90
CA VAL A 118 8.51 -18.26 5.10
C VAL A 118 8.69 -17.36 6.33
N VAL A 119 9.12 -17.91 7.46
CA VAL A 119 9.36 -17.13 8.69
C VAL A 119 10.48 -16.12 8.50
N ALA A 120 11.59 -16.50 7.87
CA ALA A 120 12.72 -15.61 7.61
C ALA A 120 12.32 -14.46 6.69
N THR A 121 11.60 -14.77 5.61
CA THR A 121 11.10 -13.75 4.66
C THR A 121 10.13 -12.79 5.33
N ALA A 122 9.18 -13.30 6.12
CA ALA A 122 8.23 -12.46 6.85
C ALA A 122 8.93 -11.53 7.85
N ALA A 123 9.98 -12.00 8.53
CA ALA A 123 10.77 -11.17 9.44
C ALA A 123 11.48 -10.02 8.72
N VAL A 124 12.08 -10.27 7.55
CA VAL A 124 12.73 -9.23 6.74
C VAL A 124 11.70 -8.24 6.18
N GLU A 125 10.57 -8.72 5.67
CA GLU A 125 9.48 -7.87 5.19
C GLU A 125 8.94 -6.95 6.30
N LEU A 126 8.75 -7.48 7.52
CA LEU A 126 8.30 -6.70 8.67
C LEU A 126 9.28 -5.59 9.03
N GLU A 127 10.59 -5.88 9.02
CA GLU A 127 11.62 -4.88 9.31
C GLU A 127 11.70 -3.81 8.21
N ALA A 128 11.65 -4.22 6.95
CA ALA A 128 11.63 -3.30 5.82
C ALA A 128 10.36 -2.43 5.82
N GLY A 129 9.20 -3.04 6.09
CA GLY A 129 7.91 -2.37 6.07
C GLY A 129 7.73 -1.27 7.12
N ARG A 130 8.60 -1.17 8.12
CA ARG A 130 8.54 -0.14 9.17
C ARG A 130 9.71 0.81 9.22
N ARG A 131 10.68 0.70 8.30
CA ARG A 131 11.90 1.50 8.28
C ARG A 131 12.08 2.28 6.97
N ASP A 132 12.35 3.57 7.07
CA ASP A 132 12.81 4.34 5.92
C ASP A 132 14.28 4.00 5.62
N PRO A 133 14.68 3.99 4.35
CA PRO A 133 13.89 4.30 3.15
C PRO A 133 13.11 3.11 2.59
N TYR A 134 13.27 1.90 3.16
CA TYR A 134 12.73 0.66 2.59
C TYR A 134 11.22 0.72 2.35
N ARG A 135 10.43 1.09 3.38
CA ARG A 135 8.97 1.13 3.28
C ARG A 135 8.45 2.09 2.20
N GLN A 136 9.24 3.10 1.82
CA GLN A 136 8.88 4.06 0.76
C GLN A 136 8.76 3.41 -0.63
N LEU A 137 9.48 2.30 -0.86
CA LEU A 137 9.52 1.59 -2.12
C LEU A 137 8.69 0.30 -2.12
N SER A 138 7.95 0.04 -1.05
CA SER A 138 7.03 -1.11 -0.99
C SER A 138 5.88 -0.91 -1.97
N ARG A 139 5.44 -2.00 -2.59
CA ARG A 139 4.39 -1.99 -3.63
C ARG A 139 3.08 -1.40 -3.14
N VAL A 140 2.70 -1.71 -1.92
CA VAL A 140 1.54 -1.13 -1.25
C VAL A 140 1.94 -0.56 0.09
N PHE A 141 1.14 0.32 0.65
CA PHE A 141 1.29 0.74 2.04
C PHE A 141 0.01 0.48 2.83
N HIS A 142 0.18 0.32 4.14
CA HIS A 142 -0.87 0.06 5.10
C HIS A 142 -0.88 1.19 6.13
N LEU A 143 -1.89 2.06 6.06
CA LEU A 143 -2.13 3.16 6.99
C LEU A 143 -3.09 2.70 8.09
N VAL A 144 -2.72 2.95 9.34
CA VAL A 144 -3.55 2.70 10.52
C VAL A 144 -3.81 4.01 11.24
N GLY A 145 -5.06 4.35 11.44
CA GLY A 145 -5.48 5.54 12.16
C GLY A 145 -6.49 5.23 13.26
N ARG A 146 -6.66 6.16 14.18
CA ARG A 146 -7.62 6.07 15.29
C ARG A 146 -8.65 7.17 15.19
N LYS A 147 -9.92 6.81 15.26
CA LYS A 147 -11.02 7.77 15.34
C LYS A 147 -10.94 8.58 16.65
N GLY A 148 -10.98 9.91 16.54
CA GLY A 148 -11.05 10.81 17.69
C GLY A 148 -12.31 10.62 18.54
N PRO A 149 -12.36 11.23 19.72
CA PRO A 149 -13.59 11.31 20.49
C PRO A 149 -14.66 12.06 19.69
N SER A 150 -15.91 11.70 19.91
CA SER A 150 -17.08 12.38 19.32
C SER A 150 -17.28 13.75 19.91
#